data_094ff462fa41223c96a7e695b3435de2
#
_entry.id   094ff462fa41223c96a7e695b3435de2
#
_cell.length_a   1.000
_cell.length_b   1.000
_cell.length_c   1.000
_cell.angle_alpha   90.00
_cell.angle_beta   90.00
_cell.angle_gamma   90.00
#
_symmetry.space_group_name_H-M   'P 1'
#
loop_
_entity.id
_entity.type
_entity.pdbx_description
1 polymer ?
#
loop_
_entity_poly.entity_id
_entity_poly.type
_entity_poly.pdbx_seq_one_letter_code
_entity_poly.pdbx_strand_id
1 'polypeptide(L)'
;LHVTSKHGAYVNKKKVSREKFFEIMTEFGNDPQQKFIVFHYSILSEGMNVHGLTHCIMLRNLPVIEMAQTIGRIIRMNKDDRKDIQDGKIAAGQFAFYRKPFGTITVPVQNNYGDKIARQLENVVNAIFVKGELCV
;
A
#
# COMPACT_ATOMS: atom_id res chain seq x y z
N LEU A 1 -1.79 -4.72 13.51
CA LEU A 1 -1.48 -5.95 12.78
C LEU A 1 0.04 -6.11 12.66
N HIS A 2 0.55 -7.30 12.90
CA HIS A 2 1.98 -7.58 12.79
C HIS A 2 2.18 -8.99 12.23
N VAL A 3 3.05 -9.13 11.24
CA VAL A 3 3.35 -10.44 10.63
C VAL A 3 4.82 -10.54 10.24
N THR A 4 5.44 -11.66 10.60
CA THR A 4 6.81 -12.01 10.22
C THR A 4 6.89 -13.49 9.87
N SER A 5 7.87 -13.85 9.05
CA SER A 5 8.14 -15.26 8.72
C SER A 5 8.59 -16.07 9.94
N LYS A 6 9.33 -15.44 10.87
CA LYS A 6 9.96 -16.10 12.02
C LYS A 6 9.03 -16.21 13.23
N HIS A 7 8.19 -15.19 13.50
CA HIS A 7 7.41 -15.11 14.74
C HIS A 7 5.91 -15.32 14.54
N GLY A 8 5.45 -15.44 13.30
CA GLY A 8 4.05 -15.63 12.95
C GLY A 8 3.27 -14.33 12.82
N ALA A 9 1.95 -14.43 12.89
CA ALA A 9 1.00 -13.37 12.68
C ALA A 9 0.26 -13.00 13.97
N TYR A 10 0.07 -11.71 14.20
CA TYR A 10 -0.58 -11.16 15.39
C TYR A 10 -1.56 -10.06 15.02
N VAL A 11 -2.73 -10.09 15.63
CA VAL A 11 -3.76 -9.04 15.55
C VAL A 11 -4.01 -8.55 16.96
N ASN A 12 -3.80 -7.26 17.21
CA ASN A 12 -4.00 -6.65 18.55
C ASN A 12 -3.33 -7.46 19.68
N LYS A 13 -2.06 -7.86 19.46
CA LYS A 13 -1.22 -8.65 20.38
C LYS A 13 -1.64 -10.14 20.54
N LYS A 14 -2.73 -10.58 19.90
CA LYS A 14 -3.14 -12.00 19.91
C LYS A 14 -2.56 -12.72 18.70
N LYS A 15 -1.94 -13.86 18.92
CA LYS A 15 -1.42 -14.73 17.85
C LYS A 15 -2.59 -15.34 17.07
N VAL A 16 -2.50 -15.31 15.76
CA VAL A 16 -3.50 -15.86 14.83
C VAL A 16 -2.81 -16.72 13.77
N SER A 17 -3.57 -17.53 13.04
CA SER A 17 -3.04 -18.19 11.85
C SER A 17 -2.75 -17.16 10.75
N ARG A 18 -1.91 -17.52 9.78
CA ARG A 18 -1.57 -16.64 8.65
C ARG A 18 -2.82 -16.34 7.81
N GLU A 19 -3.64 -17.33 7.58
CA GLU A 19 -4.90 -17.21 6.84
C GLU A 19 -5.84 -16.23 7.55
N LYS A 20 -6.03 -16.40 8.86
CA LYS A 20 -6.89 -15.51 9.66
C LYS A 20 -6.37 -14.06 9.72
N PHE A 21 -5.05 -13.89 9.73
CA PHE A 21 -4.43 -12.57 9.65
C PHE A 21 -4.84 -11.84 8.35
N PHE A 22 -4.80 -12.55 7.22
CA PHE A 22 -5.14 -11.98 5.92
C PHE A 22 -6.63 -11.71 5.73
N GLU A 23 -7.49 -12.58 6.28
CA GLU A 23 -8.93 -12.32 6.35
C GLU A 23 -9.21 -11.02 7.10
N ILE A 24 -8.68 -10.87 8.32
CA ILE A 24 -8.88 -9.68 9.15
C ILE A 24 -8.32 -8.42 8.46
N MET A 25 -7.15 -8.53 7.83
CA MET A 25 -6.56 -7.40 7.10
C MET A 25 -7.43 -6.99 5.90
N THR A 26 -8.06 -7.94 5.22
CA THR A 26 -8.99 -7.69 4.12
C THR A 26 -10.29 -7.06 4.63
N GLU A 27 -10.83 -7.55 5.75
CA GLU A 27 -11.99 -6.96 6.42
C GLU A 27 -11.73 -5.51 6.79
N PHE A 28 -10.59 -5.23 7.45
CA PHE A 28 -10.19 -3.87 7.83
C PHE A 28 -9.98 -2.94 6.62
N GLY A 29 -9.40 -3.45 5.54
CA GLY A 29 -9.19 -2.69 4.31
C GLY A 29 -10.48 -2.38 3.55
N ASN A 30 -11.56 -3.13 3.79
CA ASN A 30 -12.88 -2.90 3.19
C ASN A 30 -13.78 -1.99 4.03
N ASP A 31 -13.45 -1.77 5.29
CA ASP A 31 -14.21 -0.90 6.19
C ASP A 31 -13.61 0.51 6.20
N PRO A 32 -14.29 1.53 5.64
CA PRO A 32 -13.78 2.90 5.58
C PRO A 32 -13.66 3.57 6.96
N GLN A 33 -14.31 3.05 7.99
CA GLN A 33 -14.23 3.55 9.35
C GLN A 33 -13.09 2.92 10.15
N GLN A 34 -12.57 1.77 9.68
CA GLN A 34 -11.52 1.03 10.38
C GLN A 34 -10.14 1.61 10.05
N LYS A 35 -9.43 2.09 11.06
CA LYS A 35 -8.02 2.49 10.97
C LYS A 35 -7.13 1.38 11.47
N PHE A 36 -6.09 1.04 10.73
CA PHE A 36 -5.14 0.01 11.12
C PHE A 36 -3.73 0.27 10.58
N ILE A 37 -2.74 -0.29 11.26
CA ILE A 37 -1.33 -0.29 10.83
C ILE A 37 -0.87 -1.73 10.71
N VAL A 38 -0.14 -2.04 9.65
CA VAL A 38 0.47 -3.36 9.43
C VAL A 38 1.98 -3.22 9.49
N PHE A 39 2.62 -3.94 10.40
CA PHE A 39 4.07 -4.10 10.45
C PHE A 39 4.44 -5.42 9.78
N HIS A 40 5.28 -5.37 8.75
CA HIS A 40 5.75 -6.56 8.05
C HIS A 40 7.17 -6.37 7.54
N TYR A 41 7.86 -7.47 7.24
CA TYR A 41 9.20 -7.41 6.65
C TYR A 41 9.16 -7.59 5.12
N SER A 42 8.60 -8.68 4.61
CA SER A 42 8.51 -8.98 3.16
C SER A 42 7.19 -9.63 2.73
N ILE A 43 6.36 -10.03 3.67
CA ILE A 43 5.20 -10.91 3.44
C ILE A 43 4.12 -10.30 2.53
N LEU A 44 4.02 -8.97 2.51
CA LEU A 44 3.05 -8.30 1.64
C LEU A 44 3.50 -8.23 0.17
N SER A 45 4.72 -8.65 -0.17
CA SER A 45 5.17 -8.75 -1.56
C SER A 45 4.57 -9.95 -2.31
N GLU A 46 4.09 -10.97 -1.59
CA GLU A 46 3.56 -12.21 -2.17
C GLU A 46 2.06 -12.12 -2.51
N GLY A 47 1.72 -11.56 -3.67
CA GLY A 47 0.42 -11.80 -4.34
C GLY A 47 -0.87 -11.35 -3.65
N MET A 48 -0.82 -10.70 -2.50
CA MET A 48 -2.02 -10.36 -1.74
C MET A 48 -2.71 -9.08 -2.23
N ASN A 49 -4.01 -9.19 -2.43
CA ASN A 49 -4.86 -8.09 -2.85
C ASN A 49 -5.47 -7.39 -1.64
N VAL A 50 -4.70 -6.54 -0.96
CA VAL A 50 -5.22 -5.72 0.14
C VAL A 50 -5.72 -4.40 -0.42
N HIS A 51 -7.02 -4.19 -0.32
CA HIS A 51 -7.64 -2.91 -0.62
C HIS A 51 -7.52 -1.95 0.57
N GLY A 52 -7.72 -0.67 0.35
CA GLY A 52 -7.78 0.33 1.41
C GLY A 52 -6.44 0.79 1.98
N LEU A 53 -5.29 0.27 1.52
CA LEU A 53 -3.99 0.79 1.92
C LEU A 53 -3.79 2.19 1.35
N THR A 54 -3.53 3.17 2.22
CA THR A 54 -3.37 4.59 1.85
C THR A 54 -1.95 5.10 2.06
N HIS A 55 -1.20 4.49 2.97
CA HIS A 55 0.12 4.94 3.37
C HIS A 55 1.10 3.77 3.47
N CYS A 56 2.36 4.03 3.14
CA CYS A 56 3.49 3.16 3.40
C CYS A 56 4.62 3.96 4.04
N ILE A 57 5.22 3.41 5.10
CA ILE A 57 6.44 3.96 5.69
C ILE A 57 7.56 2.95 5.42
N MET A 58 8.52 3.33 4.60
CA MET A 58 9.66 2.47 4.25
C MET A 58 10.77 2.63 5.29
N LEU A 59 10.86 1.69 6.21
CA LEU A 59 11.88 1.69 7.29
C LEU A 59 13.19 1.03 6.88
N ARG A 60 13.27 0.44 5.69
CA ARG A 60 14.46 -0.18 5.11
C ARG A 60 14.51 0.02 3.60
N ASN A 61 15.68 -0.12 3.02
CA ASN A 61 15.81 -0.20 1.58
C ASN A 61 15.18 -1.51 1.06
N LEU A 62 14.46 -1.42 -0.05
CA LEU A 62 13.83 -2.55 -0.74
C LEU A 62 14.53 -2.78 -2.08
N PRO A 63 14.65 -4.02 -2.56
CA PRO A 63 14.95 -4.29 -3.96
C PRO A 63 13.94 -3.57 -4.88
N VAL A 64 14.37 -3.19 -6.09
CA VAL A 64 13.56 -2.41 -7.04
C VAL A 64 12.19 -3.06 -7.29
N ILE A 65 12.15 -4.38 -7.46
CA ILE A 65 10.90 -5.12 -7.72
C ILE A 65 9.96 -5.05 -6.51
N GLU A 66 10.47 -5.29 -5.30
CA GLU A 66 9.65 -5.20 -4.08
C GLU A 66 9.16 -3.77 -3.84
N MET A 67 10.00 -2.77 -4.13
CA MET A 67 9.64 -1.36 -4.04
C MET A 67 8.51 -1.02 -5.01
N ALA A 68 8.61 -1.40 -6.28
CA ALA A 68 7.58 -1.19 -7.29
C ALA A 68 6.25 -1.87 -6.92
N GLN A 69 6.30 -3.10 -6.43
CA GLN A 69 5.12 -3.83 -5.96
C GLN A 69 4.47 -3.14 -4.76
N THR A 70 5.27 -2.64 -3.82
CA THR A 70 4.78 -1.91 -2.64
C THR A 70 4.10 -0.60 -3.06
N ILE A 71 4.74 0.19 -3.92
CA ILE A 71 4.18 1.41 -4.48
C ILE A 71 2.84 1.11 -5.17
N GLY A 72 2.82 0.13 -6.08
CA GLY A 72 1.61 -0.25 -6.83
C GLY A 72 0.43 -0.62 -5.95
N ARG A 73 0.67 -1.17 -4.75
CA ARG A 73 -0.40 -1.46 -3.77
C ARG A 73 -0.93 -0.20 -3.11
N ILE A 74 -0.04 0.73 -2.76
CA ILE A 74 -0.40 1.98 -2.08
C ILE A 74 -1.14 2.93 -3.02
N ILE A 75 -0.73 3.03 -4.28
CA ILE A 75 -1.38 3.92 -5.25
C ILE A 75 -2.60 3.30 -5.94
N ARG A 76 -2.87 2.00 -5.70
CA ARG A 76 -4.04 1.32 -6.29
C ARG A 76 -5.31 2.09 -5.97
N MET A 77 -6.13 2.29 -7.01
CA MET A 77 -7.41 2.96 -6.88
C MET A 77 -8.36 2.22 -5.93
N ASN A 78 -9.16 2.98 -5.19
CA ASN A 78 -10.25 2.43 -4.40
C ASN A 78 -11.26 1.71 -5.31
N LYS A 79 -11.77 0.55 -4.88
CA LYS A 79 -12.70 -0.27 -5.67
C LYS A 79 -14.00 0.45 -6.02
N ASP A 80 -14.50 1.28 -5.11
CA ASP A 80 -15.74 2.02 -5.32
C ASP A 80 -15.52 3.21 -6.26
N ASP A 81 -14.35 3.88 -6.19
CA ASP A 81 -13.96 4.92 -7.15
C ASP A 81 -13.85 4.34 -8.57
N ARG A 82 -13.24 3.14 -8.70
CA ARG A 82 -13.16 2.44 -9.98
C ARG A 82 -14.56 2.14 -10.54
N LYS A 83 -15.45 1.63 -9.70
CA LYS A 83 -16.82 1.34 -10.09
C LYS A 83 -17.57 2.59 -10.51
N ASP A 84 -17.47 3.67 -9.76
CA ASP A 84 -18.13 4.95 -10.06
C ASP A 84 -17.62 5.56 -11.38
N ILE A 85 -16.33 5.35 -11.72
CA ILE A 85 -15.79 5.73 -13.05
C ILE A 85 -16.38 4.84 -14.15
N GLN A 86 -16.42 3.53 -13.95
CA GLN A 86 -16.98 2.58 -14.92
C GLN A 86 -18.48 2.84 -15.17
N ASP A 87 -19.21 3.18 -14.12
CA ASP A 87 -20.64 3.54 -14.18
C ASP A 87 -20.89 4.96 -14.75
N GLY A 88 -19.83 5.72 -15.07
CA GLY A 88 -19.94 7.08 -15.60
C GLY A 88 -20.35 8.15 -14.58
N LYS A 89 -20.35 7.84 -13.28
CA LYS A 89 -20.71 8.79 -12.21
C LYS A 89 -19.62 9.82 -11.94
N ILE A 90 -18.37 9.43 -12.16
CA ILE A 90 -17.18 10.27 -11.98
C ILE A 90 -16.35 10.12 -13.24
N ALA A 91 -15.83 11.22 -13.80
CA ALA A 91 -14.91 11.15 -14.92
C ALA A 91 -13.50 10.75 -14.43
N ALA A 92 -12.79 9.99 -15.25
CA ALA A 92 -11.40 9.64 -14.97
C ALA A 92 -10.55 10.92 -14.84
N GLY A 93 -9.69 10.98 -13.80
CA GLY A 93 -8.86 12.15 -13.51
C GLY A 93 -9.51 13.22 -12.63
N GLN A 94 -10.77 13.11 -12.29
CA GLN A 94 -11.44 14.01 -11.35
C GLN A 94 -11.13 13.64 -9.89
N PHE A 95 -9.87 13.77 -9.49
CA PHE A 95 -9.36 13.33 -8.17
C PHE A 95 -10.08 13.93 -6.96
N ALA A 96 -10.68 15.11 -7.11
CA ALA A 96 -11.45 15.75 -6.03
C ALA A 96 -12.68 14.94 -5.58
N PHE A 97 -13.18 14.05 -6.44
CA PHE A 97 -14.34 13.21 -6.15
C PHE A 97 -13.96 11.79 -5.71
N TYR A 98 -12.67 11.44 -5.72
CA TYR A 98 -12.23 10.10 -5.32
C TYR A 98 -12.18 9.99 -3.79
N ARG A 99 -12.62 8.84 -3.28
CA ARG A 99 -12.46 8.47 -1.85
C ARG A 99 -10.99 8.30 -1.48
N LYS A 100 -10.18 7.87 -2.46
CA LYS A 100 -8.74 7.74 -2.33
C LYS A 100 -8.04 8.41 -3.52
N PRO A 101 -7.85 9.73 -3.48
CA PRO A 101 -7.25 10.48 -4.60
C PRO A 101 -5.76 10.23 -4.78
N PHE A 102 -5.04 9.76 -3.73
CA PHE A 102 -3.59 9.49 -3.77
C PHE A 102 -3.19 8.43 -2.75
N GLY A 103 -1.99 7.89 -2.93
CA GLY A 103 -1.28 7.08 -1.94
C GLY A 103 -0.07 7.85 -1.41
N THR A 104 0.25 7.70 -0.14
CA THR A 104 1.40 8.36 0.49
C THR A 104 2.50 7.37 0.79
N ILE A 105 3.73 7.71 0.40
CA ILE A 105 4.91 6.93 0.73
C ILE A 105 5.86 7.83 1.53
N THR A 106 6.18 7.41 2.74
CA THR A 106 7.08 8.12 3.64
C THR A 106 8.39 7.36 3.77
N VAL A 107 9.49 8.05 3.54
CA VAL A 107 10.85 7.55 3.77
C VAL A 107 11.45 8.37 4.91
N PRO A 108 11.71 7.78 6.09
CA PRO A 108 12.42 8.48 7.15
C PRO A 108 13.85 8.77 6.71
N VAL A 109 14.27 10.03 6.77
CA VAL A 109 15.63 10.48 6.42
C VAL A 109 16.35 10.85 7.71
N GLN A 110 17.43 10.15 8.00
CA GLN A 110 18.34 10.48 9.09
C GLN A 110 19.79 10.32 8.61
N ASN A 111 20.56 11.41 8.64
CA ASN A 111 22.01 11.41 8.35
C ASN A 111 22.38 10.67 7.04
N ASN A 112 21.95 11.12 5.88
CA ASN A 112 22.27 10.56 4.55
C ASN A 112 21.77 9.11 4.29
N TYR A 113 21.28 8.39 5.29
CA TYR A 113 20.78 7.03 5.10
C TYR A 113 19.47 6.99 4.31
N GLY A 114 18.58 7.94 4.57
CA GLY A 114 17.30 8.05 3.87
C GLY A 114 17.42 8.53 2.43
N ASP A 115 18.46 9.31 2.11
CA ASP A 115 18.68 9.88 0.77
C ASP A 115 18.79 8.79 -0.31
N LYS A 116 19.47 7.69 -0.01
CA LYS A 116 19.60 6.57 -0.94
C LYS A 116 18.24 5.92 -1.23
N ILE A 117 17.43 5.73 -0.21
CA ILE A 117 16.08 5.14 -0.34
C ILE A 117 15.18 6.12 -1.12
N ALA A 118 15.23 7.40 -0.81
CA ALA A 118 14.44 8.43 -1.48
C ALA A 118 14.78 8.52 -2.97
N ARG A 119 16.06 8.54 -3.34
CA ARG A 119 16.49 8.55 -4.75
C ARG A 119 16.09 7.27 -5.49
N GLN A 120 16.21 6.12 -4.85
CA GLN A 120 15.77 4.87 -5.45
C GLN A 120 14.26 4.84 -5.65
N LEU A 121 13.48 5.34 -4.69
CA LEU A 121 12.04 5.49 -4.79
C LEU A 121 11.67 6.39 -5.98
N GLU A 122 12.29 7.54 -6.11
CA GLU A 122 12.08 8.48 -7.22
C GLU A 122 12.39 7.84 -8.57
N ASN A 123 13.52 7.14 -8.69
CA ASN A 123 13.89 6.41 -9.90
C ASN A 123 12.87 5.33 -10.26
N VAL A 124 12.38 4.55 -9.29
CA VAL A 124 11.35 3.53 -9.51
C VAL A 124 10.03 4.15 -9.96
N VAL A 125 9.61 5.24 -9.31
CA VAL A 125 8.39 5.95 -9.69
C VAL A 125 8.48 6.48 -11.12
N ASN A 126 9.58 7.16 -11.46
CA ASN A 126 9.77 7.75 -12.79
C ASN A 126 9.93 6.70 -13.91
N ALA A 127 10.46 5.50 -13.59
CA ALA A 127 10.68 4.44 -14.57
C ALA A 127 9.46 3.55 -14.82
N ILE A 128 8.58 3.37 -13.83
CA ILE A 128 7.52 2.36 -13.87
C ILE A 128 6.12 2.99 -13.93
N PHE A 129 5.94 4.15 -13.32
CA PHE A 129 4.62 4.78 -13.23
C PHE A 129 4.55 6.01 -14.14
N VAL A 130 3.56 6.01 -15.03
CA VAL A 130 3.31 7.14 -15.93
C VAL A 130 2.51 8.21 -15.19
N LYS A 131 3.01 9.43 -15.18
CA LYS A 131 2.35 10.55 -14.50
C LYS A 131 0.98 10.85 -15.15
N GLY A 132 -0.06 10.80 -14.33
CA GLY A 132 -1.45 11.07 -14.78
C GLY A 132 -2.20 9.83 -15.26
N GLU A 133 -1.59 8.66 -15.36
CA GLU A 133 -2.30 7.42 -15.63
C GLU A 133 -2.81 6.76 -14.34
N LEU A 134 -3.97 6.10 -14.47
CA LEU A 134 -4.59 5.40 -13.35
C LEU A 134 -3.92 4.04 -13.14
N CYS A 135 -3.49 3.78 -11.91
CA CYS A 135 -3.04 2.45 -11.51
C CYS A 135 -4.24 1.55 -11.21
N VAL A 136 -4.49 0.65 -12.12
CA VAL A 136 -5.63 -0.27 -12.10
C VAL A 136 -5.26 -1.60 -11.42
#